data_33eac351bc342bcef87b6a445c2dc24d
#
_entry.id   33eac351bc342bcef87b6a445c2dc24d
#
_cell.length_a   1.000
_cell.length_b   1.000
_cell.length_c   1.000
_cell.angle_alpha   90.00
_cell.angle_beta   90.00
_cell.angle_gamma   90.00
#
_symmetry.space_group_name_H-M   'P 1'
#
loop_
_entity.id
_entity.type
_entity.pdbx_description
1 polymer ?
#
loop_
_entity_poly.entity_id
_entity_poly.type
_entity_poly.pdbx_seq_one_letter_code
_entity_poly.pdbx_strand_id
1 'polypeptide(L)'
;MMKQFMLSICLLCACTTLQAQERKHTTFFDQRATLFEVLPTSKKDIIFLGNSITNGGEWTELLGNPHAKNRGISGDRTDGVLDRLHVITKGKPAKIFLLIGINDLSGGRSIEEIAKNIDEIAERIKKESPSTRLYLQSVLPLNPKFNMFVDHMSRKKDVPALNALIKDIANRRGLTYIDLFSEFVVPGTQDMNPDYSNDGLHLLGKGYQNWVRILKPYLGK
;
A
#
# COMPACT_ATOMS: atom_id res chain seq x y z
N MET A 1 -7.30 -28.03 78.18
CA MET A 1 -8.18 -27.49 77.15
C MET A 1 -7.38 -26.61 76.20
N MET A 2 -6.88 -27.23 75.07
CA MET A 2 -6.15 -26.49 74.00
C MET A 2 -7.11 -26.16 72.87
N LYS A 3 -7.28 -24.88 72.60
CA LYS A 3 -8.06 -24.40 71.41
C LYS A 3 -7.10 -24.33 70.21
N GLN A 4 -7.35 -25.18 69.22
CA GLN A 4 -6.68 -25.11 67.94
C GLN A 4 -7.29 -23.97 67.11
N PHE A 5 -6.49 -22.99 66.73
CA PHE A 5 -6.82 -21.98 65.73
C PHE A 5 -6.49 -22.55 64.33
N MET A 6 -7.51 -22.83 63.56
CA MET A 6 -7.35 -23.12 62.12
C MET A 6 -7.23 -21.80 61.38
N LEU A 7 -6.06 -21.55 60.81
CA LEU A 7 -5.81 -20.43 59.92
C LEU A 7 -6.13 -20.85 58.48
N SER A 8 -7.28 -20.40 57.96
CA SER A 8 -7.66 -20.59 56.55
C SER A 8 -6.92 -19.58 55.72
N ILE A 9 -5.92 -20.04 54.96
CA ILE A 9 -5.26 -19.26 53.90
C ILE A 9 -6.13 -19.34 52.65
N CYS A 10 -6.89 -18.26 52.34
CA CYS A 10 -7.50 -18.10 51.02
C CYS A 10 -6.44 -17.67 50.01
N LEU A 11 -6.05 -18.62 49.16
CA LEU A 11 -5.20 -18.33 48.00
C LEU A 11 -6.09 -17.66 46.93
N LEU A 12 -6.04 -16.33 46.83
CA LEU A 12 -6.60 -15.62 45.69
C LEU A 12 -5.70 -15.89 44.47
N CYS A 13 -6.11 -16.82 43.62
CA CYS A 13 -5.57 -16.95 42.26
C CYS A 13 -6.00 -15.72 41.46
N ALA A 14 -5.16 -14.70 41.32
CA ALA A 14 -5.31 -13.65 40.37
C ALA A 14 -5.04 -14.23 38.99
N CYS A 15 -6.08 -14.67 38.27
CA CYS A 15 -6.01 -14.93 36.84
C CYS A 15 -5.81 -13.60 36.15
N THR A 16 -4.56 -13.21 35.86
CA THR A 16 -4.26 -12.17 34.90
C THR A 16 -4.58 -12.72 33.52
N THR A 17 -5.76 -12.40 33.02
CA THR A 17 -6.06 -12.60 31.61
C THR A 17 -5.12 -11.68 30.82
N LEU A 18 -4.07 -12.25 30.21
CA LEU A 18 -3.34 -11.56 29.15
C LEU A 18 -4.35 -11.31 28.04
N GLN A 19 -4.95 -10.12 28.02
CA GLN A 19 -5.64 -9.65 26.85
C GLN A 19 -4.59 -9.52 25.74
N ALA A 20 -4.65 -10.41 24.76
CA ALA A 20 -3.87 -10.27 23.55
C ALA A 20 -4.23 -8.91 22.95
N GLN A 21 -3.28 -7.99 22.94
CA GLN A 21 -3.47 -6.68 22.32
C GLN A 21 -3.85 -6.89 20.87
N GLU A 22 -5.06 -6.48 20.50
CA GLU A 22 -5.56 -6.62 19.13
C GLU A 22 -4.61 -5.89 18.18
N ARG A 23 -3.93 -6.63 17.30
CA ARG A 23 -2.94 -6.05 16.40
C ARG A 23 -3.65 -5.20 15.35
N LYS A 24 -3.26 -3.95 15.23
CA LYS A 24 -3.78 -3.04 14.20
C LYS A 24 -3.48 -3.53 12.79
N HIS A 25 -2.34 -4.20 12.60
CA HIS A 25 -1.83 -4.67 11.32
C HIS A 25 -1.52 -6.16 11.33
N THR A 26 -1.33 -6.73 10.14
CA THR A 26 -0.92 -8.13 9.99
C THR A 26 0.52 -8.35 10.47
N THR A 27 0.85 -9.60 10.85
CA THR A 27 2.23 -9.97 11.18
C THR A 27 3.21 -9.64 10.05
N PHE A 28 2.80 -9.85 8.79
CA PHE A 28 3.64 -9.52 7.63
C PHE A 28 3.88 -8.02 7.50
N PHE A 29 2.87 -7.19 7.81
CA PHE A 29 3.04 -5.73 7.84
C PHE A 29 4.14 -5.34 8.85
N ASP A 30 4.08 -5.84 10.09
CA ASP A 30 5.06 -5.53 11.14
C ASP A 30 6.47 -5.96 10.72
N GLN A 31 6.62 -7.18 10.16
CA GLN A 31 7.89 -7.68 9.64
C GLN A 31 8.49 -6.75 8.58
N ARG A 32 7.68 -6.29 7.64
CA ARG A 32 8.15 -5.41 6.56
C ARG A 32 8.38 -3.98 7.02
N ALA A 33 7.50 -3.43 7.84
CA ALA A 33 7.61 -2.07 8.34
C ALA A 33 8.88 -1.90 9.19
N THR A 34 9.12 -2.80 10.14
CA THR A 34 10.33 -2.78 10.99
C THR A 34 11.61 -3.03 10.18
N LEU A 35 11.57 -3.89 9.14
CA LEU A 35 12.69 -4.01 8.22
C LEU A 35 13.00 -2.68 7.52
N PHE A 36 11.98 -1.96 7.07
CA PHE A 36 12.18 -0.67 6.40
C PHE A 36 12.79 0.39 7.32
N GLU A 37 12.59 0.28 8.65
CA GLU A 37 13.20 1.18 9.64
C GLU A 37 14.74 1.07 9.67
N VAL A 38 15.27 -0.15 9.51
CA VAL A 38 16.71 -0.42 9.59
C VAL A 38 17.43 -0.31 8.24
N LEU A 39 16.68 -0.30 7.13
CA LEU A 39 17.29 -0.17 5.81
C LEU A 39 17.86 1.24 5.57
N PRO A 40 19.00 1.33 4.87
CA PRO A 40 19.57 2.64 4.51
C PRO A 40 18.61 3.42 3.60
N THR A 41 18.59 4.74 3.75
CA THR A 41 17.82 5.69 2.96
C THR A 41 18.73 6.75 2.35
N SER A 42 18.31 7.29 1.20
CA SER A 42 19.10 8.26 0.45
C SER A 42 18.21 9.27 -0.28
N LYS A 43 18.70 10.50 -0.44
CA LYS A 43 18.07 11.51 -1.28
C LYS A 43 18.02 11.15 -2.77
N LYS A 44 18.75 10.11 -3.18
CA LYS A 44 18.72 9.59 -4.55
C LYS A 44 17.64 8.52 -4.75
N ASP A 45 17.04 8.04 -3.67
CA ASP A 45 16.11 6.92 -3.74
C ASP A 45 14.85 7.29 -4.53
N ILE A 46 14.39 6.31 -5.30
CA ILE A 46 13.12 6.30 -6.03
C ILE A 46 12.27 5.24 -5.34
N ILE A 47 11.29 5.66 -4.57
CA ILE A 47 10.48 4.77 -3.73
C ILE A 47 9.23 4.34 -4.48
N PHE A 48 9.02 3.03 -4.58
CA PHE A 48 7.76 2.42 -4.98
C PHE A 48 6.98 2.06 -3.72
N LEU A 49 5.94 2.85 -3.42
CA LEU A 49 5.15 2.77 -2.20
C LEU A 49 3.76 2.22 -2.51
N GLY A 50 3.33 1.18 -1.78
CA GLY A 50 2.01 0.57 -2.01
C GLY A 50 1.81 -0.76 -1.30
N ASN A 51 0.95 -1.59 -1.88
CA ASN A 51 0.53 -2.87 -1.35
C ASN A 51 1.27 -4.08 -1.99
N SER A 52 0.56 -5.25 -2.09
CA SER A 52 1.11 -6.47 -2.69
C SER A 52 1.53 -6.29 -4.16
N ILE A 53 0.79 -5.53 -4.93
CA ILE A 53 1.11 -5.28 -6.35
C ILE A 53 2.46 -4.57 -6.46
N THR A 54 2.71 -3.61 -5.59
CA THR A 54 4.02 -2.93 -5.50
C THR A 54 5.09 -3.86 -4.92
N ASN A 55 4.74 -4.65 -3.88
CA ASN A 55 5.66 -5.57 -3.21
C ASN A 55 6.20 -6.65 -4.16
N GLY A 56 5.41 -7.14 -5.11
CA GLY A 56 5.80 -8.18 -6.06
C GLY A 56 6.76 -7.72 -7.18
N GLY A 57 7.10 -6.44 -7.28
CA GLY A 57 8.01 -5.93 -8.29
C GLY A 57 9.47 -5.89 -7.83
N GLU A 58 10.38 -6.46 -8.62
CA GLU A 58 11.82 -6.35 -8.42
C GLU A 58 12.35 -5.03 -9.02
N TRP A 59 11.97 -3.91 -8.40
CA TRP A 59 12.13 -2.56 -8.96
C TRP A 59 13.56 -2.20 -9.31
N THR A 60 14.53 -2.65 -8.51
CA THR A 60 15.96 -2.41 -8.78
C THR A 60 16.38 -3.04 -10.11
N GLU A 61 15.97 -4.27 -10.36
CA GLU A 61 16.29 -5.03 -11.56
C GLU A 61 15.48 -4.55 -12.77
N LEU A 62 14.17 -4.37 -12.57
CA LEU A 62 13.26 -3.88 -13.62
C LEU A 62 13.69 -2.53 -14.20
N LEU A 63 14.32 -1.68 -13.40
CA LEU A 63 14.77 -0.36 -13.80
C LEU A 63 16.30 -0.26 -14.03
N GLY A 64 17.05 -1.31 -13.72
CA GLY A 64 18.52 -1.28 -13.75
C GLY A 64 19.09 -0.17 -12.85
N ASN A 65 18.40 0.16 -11.75
CA ASN A 65 18.73 1.29 -10.89
C ASN A 65 18.80 0.90 -9.41
N PRO A 66 19.98 0.94 -8.78
CA PRO A 66 20.15 0.55 -7.38
C PRO A 66 19.42 1.50 -6.38
N HIS A 67 18.99 2.65 -6.85
CA HIS A 67 18.19 3.59 -6.05
C HIS A 67 16.69 3.34 -6.12
N ALA A 68 16.21 2.44 -6.98
CA ALA A 68 14.81 2.03 -6.98
C ALA A 68 14.55 1.10 -5.79
N LYS A 69 13.67 1.52 -4.89
CA LYS A 69 13.41 0.84 -3.61
C LYS A 69 11.97 0.38 -3.52
N ASN A 70 11.80 -0.92 -3.32
CA ASN A 70 10.49 -1.49 -3.02
C ASN A 70 10.09 -1.15 -1.58
N ARG A 71 8.96 -0.48 -1.43
CA ARG A 71 8.30 -0.19 -0.14
C ARG A 71 6.83 -0.60 -0.19
N GLY A 72 6.52 -1.67 -0.95
CA GLY A 72 5.24 -2.35 -0.93
C GLY A 72 5.13 -3.30 0.26
N ILE A 73 3.93 -3.46 0.80
CA ILE A 73 3.59 -4.47 1.81
C ILE A 73 2.30 -5.17 1.37
N SER A 74 2.32 -6.51 1.24
CA SER A 74 1.12 -7.26 0.86
C SER A 74 -0.01 -7.07 1.87
N GLY A 75 -1.22 -6.83 1.36
CA GLY A 75 -2.39 -6.55 2.19
C GLY A 75 -2.49 -5.11 2.72
N ASP A 76 -1.48 -4.26 2.46
CA ASP A 76 -1.46 -2.89 2.98
C ASP A 76 -2.61 -2.04 2.44
N ARG A 77 -3.04 -1.10 3.27
CA ARG A 77 -4.12 -0.15 3.04
C ARG A 77 -3.59 1.28 3.22
N THR A 78 -4.43 2.24 2.93
CA THR A 78 -4.07 3.67 3.05
C THR A 78 -3.68 4.06 4.48
N ASP A 79 -4.34 3.52 5.51
CA ASP A 79 -3.98 3.76 6.92
C ASP A 79 -2.64 3.11 7.30
N GLY A 80 -2.33 1.92 6.76
CA GLY A 80 -1.02 1.30 6.97
C GLY A 80 0.11 2.14 6.35
N VAL A 81 -0.11 2.72 5.17
CA VAL A 81 0.86 3.65 4.57
C VAL A 81 1.05 4.87 5.47
N LEU A 82 -0.02 5.45 6.04
CA LEU A 82 0.06 6.59 6.96
C LEU A 82 0.87 6.25 8.22
N ASP A 83 0.67 5.07 8.80
CA ASP A 83 1.38 4.64 10.02
C ASP A 83 2.89 4.49 9.82
N ARG A 84 3.32 4.04 8.62
CA ARG A 84 4.74 3.83 8.28
C ARG A 84 5.36 4.94 7.42
N LEU A 85 4.67 6.06 7.21
CA LEU A 85 5.12 7.09 6.29
C LEU A 85 6.44 7.74 6.71
N HIS A 86 6.68 7.90 8.02
CA HIS A 86 7.92 8.41 8.58
C HIS A 86 9.16 7.64 8.13
N VAL A 87 9.04 6.33 7.92
CA VAL A 87 10.14 5.48 7.42
C VAL A 87 10.46 5.80 5.96
N ILE A 88 9.45 6.24 5.20
CA ILE A 88 9.59 6.59 3.78
C ILE A 88 10.21 7.98 3.63
N THR A 89 9.74 8.93 4.42
CA THR A 89 10.11 10.36 4.30
C THR A 89 11.43 10.71 4.96
N LYS A 90 11.91 9.93 5.97
CA LYS A 90 13.16 10.20 6.70
C LYS A 90 14.38 10.37 5.80
N GLY A 91 14.45 9.62 4.69
CA GLY A 91 15.54 9.67 3.72
C GLY A 91 15.43 10.85 2.74
N LYS A 92 14.34 11.58 2.73
CA LYS A 92 14.01 12.65 1.78
C LYS A 92 14.25 12.19 0.33
N PRO A 93 13.61 11.09 -0.13
CA PRO A 93 13.88 10.47 -1.43
C PRO A 93 13.64 11.44 -2.57
N ALA A 94 14.29 11.24 -3.72
CA ALA A 94 14.07 12.04 -4.91
C ALA A 94 12.64 11.93 -5.41
N LYS A 95 12.09 10.71 -5.41
CA LYS A 95 10.77 10.41 -5.98
C LYS A 95 10.04 9.37 -5.14
N ILE A 96 8.72 9.51 -5.07
CA ILE A 96 7.80 8.49 -4.53
C ILE A 96 6.72 8.23 -5.58
N PHE A 97 6.53 6.97 -5.96
CA PHE A 97 5.44 6.48 -6.80
C PHE A 97 4.47 5.73 -5.89
N LEU A 98 3.29 6.30 -5.63
CA LEU A 98 2.27 5.74 -4.74
C LEU A 98 1.20 5.01 -5.55
N LEU A 99 0.97 3.72 -5.25
CA LEU A 99 -0.16 2.93 -5.73
C LEU A 99 -0.80 2.20 -4.54
N ILE A 100 -1.99 2.62 -4.13
CA ILE A 100 -2.70 2.11 -2.93
C ILE A 100 -4.21 2.30 -3.08
N GLY A 101 -5.03 1.54 -2.35
CA GLY A 101 -6.47 1.71 -2.23
C GLY A 101 -7.31 0.48 -2.56
N ILE A 102 -6.77 -0.50 -3.30
CA ILE A 102 -7.55 -1.68 -3.69
C ILE A 102 -7.92 -2.57 -2.48
N ASN A 103 -7.04 -2.70 -1.49
CA ASN A 103 -7.31 -3.45 -0.26
C ASN A 103 -8.27 -2.71 0.68
N ASP A 104 -8.29 -1.39 0.60
CA ASP A 104 -9.28 -0.56 1.30
C ASP A 104 -10.67 -0.82 0.74
N LEU A 105 -10.81 -0.83 -0.59
CA LEU A 105 -12.07 -1.16 -1.28
C LEU A 105 -12.56 -2.55 -0.89
N SER A 106 -11.72 -3.58 -0.99
CA SER A 106 -12.10 -4.96 -0.65
C SER A 106 -12.45 -5.11 0.83
N GLY A 107 -11.86 -4.28 1.70
CA GLY A 107 -12.19 -4.20 3.12
C GLY A 107 -13.42 -3.36 3.45
N GLY A 108 -14.17 -2.88 2.45
CA GLY A 108 -15.44 -2.18 2.63
C GLY A 108 -15.34 -0.67 2.87
N ARG A 109 -14.14 -0.05 2.81
CA ARG A 109 -14.04 1.41 2.91
C ARG A 109 -14.70 2.10 1.74
N SER A 110 -15.26 3.29 1.99
CA SER A 110 -15.79 4.16 0.94
C SER A 110 -14.65 4.78 0.11
N ILE A 111 -14.96 5.15 -1.14
CA ILE A 111 -13.97 5.81 -2.00
C ILE A 111 -13.55 7.17 -1.44
N GLU A 112 -14.44 7.85 -0.72
CA GLU A 112 -14.18 9.14 -0.07
C GLU A 112 -13.19 9.00 1.09
N GLU A 113 -13.33 7.97 1.93
CA GLU A 113 -12.38 7.69 3.02
C GLU A 113 -11.00 7.33 2.47
N ILE A 114 -10.95 6.53 1.40
CA ILE A 114 -9.69 6.16 0.74
C ILE A 114 -9.03 7.42 0.15
N ALA A 115 -9.81 8.24 -0.56
CA ALA A 115 -9.32 9.49 -1.14
C ALA A 115 -8.81 10.46 -0.06
N LYS A 116 -9.51 10.59 1.07
CA LYS A 116 -9.09 11.40 2.22
C LYS A 116 -7.73 10.94 2.75
N ASN A 117 -7.54 9.64 2.93
CA ASN A 117 -6.26 9.10 3.40
C ASN A 117 -5.13 9.33 2.37
N ILE A 118 -5.40 9.20 1.07
CA ILE A 118 -4.42 9.50 0.01
C ILE A 118 -4.05 10.99 0.01
N ASP A 119 -5.03 11.85 0.21
CA ASP A 119 -4.81 13.30 0.33
C ASP A 119 -3.92 13.63 1.54
N GLU A 120 -4.17 12.99 2.70
CA GLU A 120 -3.35 13.12 3.90
C GLU A 120 -1.91 12.59 3.68
N ILE A 121 -1.75 11.44 3.01
CA ILE A 121 -0.42 10.91 2.63
C ILE A 121 0.34 11.95 1.80
N ALA A 122 -0.32 12.54 0.80
CA ALA A 122 0.30 13.55 -0.06
C ALA A 122 0.70 14.82 0.72
N GLU A 123 -0.14 15.27 1.63
CA GLU A 123 0.13 16.41 2.50
C GLU A 123 1.33 16.14 3.42
N ARG A 124 1.34 14.99 4.08
CA ARG A 124 2.43 14.61 4.97
C ARG A 124 3.76 14.46 4.24
N ILE A 125 3.78 13.84 3.05
CA ILE A 125 4.99 13.77 2.23
C ILE A 125 5.49 15.17 1.89
N LYS A 126 4.61 16.09 1.50
CA LYS A 126 4.99 17.48 1.20
C LYS A 126 5.57 18.18 2.41
N LYS A 127 5.02 17.96 3.60
CA LYS A 127 5.49 18.55 4.87
C LYS A 127 6.82 17.94 5.33
N GLU A 128 6.90 16.61 5.35
CA GLU A 128 8.03 15.85 5.91
C GLU A 128 9.23 15.81 4.95
N SER A 129 9.00 15.85 3.63
CA SER A 129 10.01 15.74 2.58
C SER A 129 9.70 16.67 1.39
N PRO A 130 9.78 17.99 1.55
CA PRO A 130 9.29 18.98 0.57
C PRO A 130 10.03 18.94 -0.78
N SER A 131 11.22 18.37 -0.84
CA SER A 131 11.99 18.19 -2.08
C SER A 131 11.60 16.94 -2.87
N THR A 132 10.84 16.02 -2.26
CA THR A 132 10.41 14.78 -2.91
C THR A 132 9.34 15.04 -3.97
N ARG A 133 9.54 14.50 -5.17
CA ARG A 133 8.49 14.48 -6.20
C ARG A 133 7.57 13.30 -5.95
N LEU A 134 6.32 13.58 -5.59
CA LEU A 134 5.29 12.57 -5.42
C LEU A 134 4.50 12.39 -6.72
N TYR A 135 4.34 11.14 -7.13
CA TYR A 135 3.51 10.70 -8.24
C TYR A 135 2.35 9.84 -7.68
N LEU A 136 1.11 10.26 -7.94
CA LEU A 136 -0.06 9.47 -7.61
C LEU A 136 -0.41 8.60 -8.82
N GLN A 137 -0.46 7.30 -8.63
CA GLN A 137 -0.81 6.35 -9.68
C GLN A 137 -2.25 5.89 -9.50
N SER A 138 -2.95 5.65 -10.61
CA SER A 138 -4.27 5.02 -10.55
C SER A 138 -4.18 3.61 -9.97
N VAL A 139 -5.20 3.20 -9.24
CA VAL A 139 -5.44 1.79 -8.92
C VAL A 139 -5.66 1.02 -10.22
N LEU A 140 -5.07 -0.17 -10.32
CA LEU A 140 -5.15 -1.01 -11.52
C LEU A 140 -6.57 -1.59 -11.70
N PRO A 141 -6.95 -1.93 -12.94
CA PRO A 141 -8.19 -2.65 -13.19
C PRO A 141 -8.16 -4.05 -12.56
N LEU A 142 -9.33 -4.66 -12.43
CA LEU A 142 -9.52 -6.03 -11.96
C LEU A 142 -10.08 -6.89 -13.10
N ASN A 143 -9.87 -8.22 -13.02
CA ASN A 143 -10.49 -9.13 -13.98
C ASN A 143 -11.18 -10.32 -13.29
N PRO A 144 -12.52 -10.33 -13.19
CA PRO A 144 -13.27 -11.35 -12.48
C PRO A 144 -13.26 -12.72 -13.14
N LYS A 145 -12.78 -12.85 -14.40
CA LYS A 145 -12.78 -14.12 -15.14
C LYS A 145 -11.98 -15.25 -14.45
N PHE A 146 -11.05 -14.88 -13.57
CA PHE A 146 -10.19 -15.83 -12.86
C PHE A 146 -10.86 -16.45 -11.62
N ASN A 147 -12.02 -15.94 -11.20
CA ASN A 147 -12.77 -16.41 -10.01
C ASN A 147 -11.94 -16.42 -8.71
N MET A 148 -11.00 -15.52 -8.57
CA MET A 148 -10.16 -15.31 -7.39
C MET A 148 -10.43 -13.94 -6.77
N PHE A 149 -10.08 -13.77 -5.49
CA PHE A 149 -10.21 -12.49 -4.78
C PHE A 149 -11.61 -11.87 -4.85
N VAL A 150 -12.63 -12.67 -4.50
CA VAL A 150 -14.07 -12.32 -4.65
C VAL A 150 -14.38 -10.94 -4.07
N ASP A 151 -13.84 -10.61 -2.87
CA ASP A 151 -14.08 -9.32 -2.22
C ASP A 151 -13.52 -8.14 -3.03
N HIS A 152 -12.35 -8.31 -3.66
CA HIS A 152 -11.78 -7.31 -4.57
C HIS A 152 -12.64 -7.19 -5.83
N MET A 153 -13.03 -8.32 -6.43
CA MET A 153 -13.83 -8.36 -7.66
C MET A 153 -15.20 -7.71 -7.48
N SER A 154 -15.82 -7.85 -6.29
CA SER A 154 -17.10 -7.22 -5.95
C SER A 154 -17.05 -5.68 -6.00
N ARG A 155 -15.84 -5.11 -5.83
CA ARG A 155 -15.59 -3.66 -5.82
C ARG A 155 -15.01 -3.12 -7.13
N LYS A 156 -14.93 -3.95 -8.18
CA LYS A 156 -14.36 -3.57 -9.48
C LYS A 156 -14.95 -2.27 -10.03
N LYS A 157 -16.27 -2.09 -9.93
CA LYS A 157 -16.98 -0.89 -10.42
C LYS A 157 -16.60 0.40 -9.69
N ASP A 158 -16.04 0.30 -8.48
CA ASP A 158 -15.67 1.45 -7.67
C ASP A 158 -14.27 1.99 -8.03
N VAL A 159 -13.44 1.17 -8.70
CA VAL A 159 -12.07 1.53 -9.07
C VAL A 159 -12.00 2.78 -9.97
N PRO A 160 -12.80 2.92 -11.05
CA PRO A 160 -12.77 4.15 -11.87
C PRO A 160 -13.18 5.40 -11.08
N ALA A 161 -14.15 5.30 -10.17
CA ALA A 161 -14.59 6.42 -9.34
C ALA A 161 -13.49 6.83 -8.33
N LEU A 162 -12.82 5.85 -7.70
CA LEU A 162 -11.66 6.13 -6.85
C LEU A 162 -10.53 6.79 -7.64
N ASN A 163 -10.23 6.30 -8.85
CA ASN A 163 -9.18 6.87 -9.71
C ASN A 163 -9.50 8.32 -10.12
N ALA A 164 -10.77 8.66 -10.31
CA ALA A 164 -11.18 10.04 -10.54
C ALA A 164 -10.87 10.95 -9.33
N LEU A 165 -11.13 10.48 -8.10
CA LEU A 165 -10.78 11.22 -6.88
C LEU A 165 -9.26 11.34 -6.70
N ILE A 166 -8.47 10.29 -6.99
CA ILE A 166 -7.00 10.35 -6.93
C ILE A 166 -6.47 11.39 -7.94
N LYS A 167 -7.02 11.42 -9.14
CA LYS A 167 -6.67 12.41 -10.17
C LYS A 167 -7.01 13.83 -9.71
N ASP A 168 -8.17 14.03 -9.08
CA ASP A 168 -8.57 15.33 -8.52
C ASP A 168 -7.62 15.80 -7.42
N ILE A 169 -7.21 14.89 -6.51
CA ILE A 169 -6.20 15.19 -5.48
C ILE A 169 -4.88 15.65 -6.14
N ALA A 170 -4.42 14.93 -7.16
CA ALA A 170 -3.21 15.30 -7.88
C ALA A 170 -3.32 16.71 -8.46
N ASN A 171 -4.43 17.02 -9.14
CA ASN A 171 -4.69 18.34 -9.73
C ASN A 171 -4.69 19.45 -8.68
N ARG A 172 -5.46 19.29 -7.59
CA ARG A 172 -5.57 20.28 -6.51
C ARG A 172 -4.24 20.54 -5.80
N ARG A 173 -3.39 19.51 -5.69
CA ARG A 173 -2.08 19.62 -5.02
C ARG A 173 -0.92 19.94 -5.96
N GLY A 174 -1.17 20.08 -7.27
CA GLY A 174 -0.12 20.31 -8.27
C GLY A 174 0.85 19.11 -8.39
N LEU A 175 0.35 17.89 -8.17
CA LEU A 175 1.10 16.64 -8.30
C LEU A 175 0.87 16.00 -9.68
N THR A 176 1.77 15.12 -10.08
CA THR A 176 1.60 14.34 -11.30
C THR A 176 0.73 13.09 -11.00
N TYR A 177 -0.37 12.97 -11.74
CA TYR A 177 -1.16 11.73 -11.81
C TYR A 177 -0.64 10.87 -12.97
N ILE A 178 -0.48 9.57 -12.72
CA ILE A 178 -0.10 8.59 -13.74
C ILE A 178 -1.25 7.61 -13.93
N ASP A 179 -1.85 7.63 -15.10
CA ASP A 179 -2.92 6.71 -15.46
C ASP A 179 -2.35 5.35 -15.87
N LEU A 180 -2.26 4.44 -14.90
CA LEU A 180 -1.95 3.04 -15.18
C LEU A 180 -3.19 2.29 -15.65
N PHE A 181 -4.38 2.64 -15.12
CA PHE A 181 -5.63 1.90 -15.36
C PHE A 181 -5.89 1.72 -16.85
N SER A 182 -5.87 2.80 -17.60
CA SER A 182 -6.17 2.79 -19.04
C SER A 182 -5.20 1.94 -19.86
N GLU A 183 -3.95 1.80 -19.40
CA GLU A 183 -2.89 1.04 -20.06
C GLU A 183 -2.90 -0.46 -19.70
N PHE A 184 -3.75 -0.86 -18.74
CA PHE A 184 -3.85 -2.23 -18.27
C PHE A 184 -5.17 -2.93 -18.65
N VAL A 185 -6.16 -2.20 -19.20
CA VAL A 185 -7.44 -2.79 -19.60
C VAL A 185 -7.38 -3.46 -20.97
N VAL A 186 -8.25 -4.42 -21.18
CA VAL A 186 -8.59 -4.88 -22.54
C VAL A 186 -9.31 -3.74 -23.25
N PRO A 187 -8.90 -3.34 -24.47
CA PRO A 187 -9.53 -2.25 -25.19
C PRO A 187 -11.07 -2.37 -25.27
N GLY A 188 -11.76 -1.29 -24.95
CA GLY A 188 -13.23 -1.24 -24.93
C GLY A 188 -13.88 -1.83 -23.68
N THR A 189 -13.09 -2.24 -22.68
CA THR A 189 -13.59 -2.78 -21.41
C THR A 189 -12.95 -2.08 -20.20
N GLN A 190 -13.39 -2.49 -18.99
CA GLN A 190 -12.74 -2.13 -17.72
C GLN A 190 -12.06 -3.34 -17.06
N ASP A 191 -11.82 -4.40 -17.82
CA ASP A 191 -11.16 -5.62 -17.34
C ASP A 191 -9.67 -5.55 -17.54
N MET A 192 -8.90 -5.94 -16.51
CA MET A 192 -7.46 -6.12 -16.66
C MET A 192 -7.17 -7.10 -17.80
N ASN A 193 -6.24 -6.73 -18.66
CA ASN A 193 -5.78 -7.61 -19.73
C ASN A 193 -5.22 -8.91 -19.11
N PRO A 194 -5.75 -10.08 -19.53
CA PRO A 194 -5.33 -11.37 -18.97
C PRO A 194 -3.86 -11.72 -19.25
N ASP A 195 -3.20 -11.05 -20.20
CA ASP A 195 -1.76 -11.20 -20.41
C ASP A 195 -0.93 -10.63 -19.25
N TYR A 196 -1.52 -9.75 -18.44
CA TYR A 196 -0.84 -9.08 -17.34
C TYR A 196 -1.10 -9.71 -15.98
N SER A 197 -2.07 -10.62 -15.86
CA SER A 197 -2.47 -11.23 -14.60
C SER A 197 -2.98 -12.66 -14.80
N ASN A 198 -2.74 -13.53 -13.83
CA ASN A 198 -3.29 -14.89 -13.79
C ASN A 198 -4.28 -15.11 -12.63
N ASP A 199 -4.55 -14.09 -11.85
CA ASP A 199 -5.51 -14.12 -10.75
C ASP A 199 -6.52 -12.94 -10.78
N GLY A 200 -6.33 -12.01 -11.73
CA GLY A 200 -7.19 -10.85 -11.95
C GLY A 200 -6.89 -9.65 -11.04
N LEU A 201 -5.88 -9.73 -10.17
CA LEU A 201 -5.49 -8.69 -9.20
C LEU A 201 -3.98 -8.37 -9.27
N HIS A 202 -3.13 -9.40 -9.17
CA HIS A 202 -1.68 -9.26 -9.14
C HIS A 202 -1.08 -9.39 -10.55
N LEU A 203 0.12 -8.86 -10.72
CA LEU A 203 0.75 -8.78 -12.03
C LEU A 203 1.69 -9.95 -12.31
N LEU A 204 1.65 -10.44 -13.54
CA LEU A 204 2.69 -11.25 -14.15
C LEU A 204 3.85 -10.36 -14.65
N GLY A 205 4.94 -10.98 -15.07
CA GLY A 205 6.12 -10.27 -15.59
C GLY A 205 5.81 -9.29 -16.70
N LYS A 206 4.94 -9.65 -17.67
CA LYS A 206 4.47 -8.74 -18.72
C LYS A 206 3.77 -7.48 -18.14
N GLY A 207 3.00 -7.65 -17.06
CA GLY A 207 2.35 -6.52 -16.39
C GLY A 207 3.37 -5.56 -15.78
N TYR A 208 4.41 -6.08 -15.11
CA TYR A 208 5.50 -5.24 -14.58
C TYR A 208 6.29 -4.55 -15.71
N GLN A 209 6.56 -5.23 -16.82
CA GLN A 209 7.19 -4.61 -17.98
C GLN A 209 6.34 -3.46 -18.55
N ASN A 210 5.02 -3.64 -18.65
CA ASN A 210 4.10 -2.59 -19.06
C ASN A 210 4.13 -1.41 -18.07
N TRP A 211 4.10 -1.68 -16.77
CA TRP A 211 4.19 -0.63 -15.74
C TRP A 211 5.49 0.18 -15.89
N VAL A 212 6.64 -0.48 -16.01
CA VAL A 212 7.93 0.19 -16.24
C VAL A 212 7.90 1.03 -17.52
N ARG A 213 7.31 0.52 -18.62
CA ARG A 213 7.16 1.27 -19.89
C ARG A 213 6.44 2.60 -19.67
N ILE A 214 5.34 2.58 -18.89
CA ILE A 214 4.56 3.78 -18.58
C ILE A 214 5.35 4.75 -17.70
N LEU A 215 6.18 4.23 -16.80
CA LEU A 215 6.94 5.06 -15.86
C LEU A 215 8.19 5.70 -16.47
N LYS A 216 8.71 5.22 -17.61
CA LYS A 216 9.94 5.74 -18.24
C LYS A 216 10.03 7.27 -18.31
N PRO A 217 8.99 8.01 -18.73
CA PRO A 217 9.05 9.48 -18.80
C PRO A 217 9.26 10.18 -17.45
N TYR A 218 8.90 9.53 -16.36
CA TYR A 218 8.94 10.08 -14.99
C TYR A 218 10.20 9.68 -14.22
N LEU A 219 10.98 8.73 -14.75
CA LEU A 219 12.20 8.21 -14.13
C LEU A 219 13.44 9.06 -14.46
N GLY A 220 13.45 9.69 -15.61
CA GLY A 220 14.49 10.64 -16.00
C GLY A 220 14.60 11.86 -15.08
N LYS A 221 15.75 12.53 -15.12
CA LYS A 221 16.32 13.63 -14.31
C LYS A 221 15.52 14.20 -13.15
#